data_bd05fafb0bea41f664ff632eed7efce9
#
_entry.id   bd05fafb0bea41f664ff632eed7efce9
#
_cell.length_a   1.000
_cell.length_b   1.000
_cell.length_c   1.000
_cell.angle_alpha   90.00
_cell.angle_beta   90.00
_cell.angle_gamma   90.00
#
_symmetry.space_group_name_H-M   'P 1'
#
loop_
_entity.id
_entity.type
_entity.pdbx_description
1 polymer ?
#
loop_
_entity_poly.entity_id
_entity_poly.type
_entity_poly.pdbx_seq_one_letter_code
_entity_poly.pdbx_strand_id
1 'polypeptide(L)'
;AAIGYTAAEGLILTGQGSTDDVTIKNDADTTVLQVATGGVDVEITAGNLIMGTSGKGIDFGATAGPTAGSGTSELLDDYEEGTWTPVYASTGATITNGSTTGGAYRKIGSLVTVQGSTSTGGAMSGGTAGNPVRIEGLPFTVDDDTSGENMRPTGNFDTWNSSYQWAEDGDQPSVVSAVNNQVYLYLSYRDAVDKYRIDTRFDDLQDSSSNPRNLAYFSITYIAAT
;
A
#
# COMPACT_ATOMS: atom_id res chain seq x y z
N ALA A 1 33.36 1.65 34.26
CA ALA A 1 33.38 1.65 32.79
C ALA A 1 34.78 1.28 32.29
N ALA A 2 34.86 0.50 31.25
CA ALA A 2 36.12 0.15 30.60
C ALA A 2 35.97 0.21 29.08
N ILE A 3 37.08 0.59 28.43
CA ILE A 3 37.28 0.37 27.00
C ILE A 3 38.38 -0.69 26.91
N GLY A 4 38.09 -1.82 26.38
CA GLY A 4 38.97 -2.95 26.27
C GLY A 4 39.09 -3.49 24.86
N TYR A 5 40.06 -4.36 24.65
CA TYR A 5 40.26 -5.10 23.42
C TYR A 5 40.70 -6.53 23.73
N THR A 6 40.15 -7.48 23.03
CA THR A 6 40.66 -8.85 22.94
C THR A 6 40.82 -9.26 21.47
N ALA A 7 41.71 -10.21 21.22
CA ALA A 7 41.92 -10.72 19.86
C ALA A 7 40.67 -11.45 19.30
N ALA A 8 39.80 -11.95 20.18
CA ALA A 8 38.58 -12.67 19.80
C ALA A 8 37.37 -11.74 19.64
N GLU A 9 37.28 -10.68 20.41
CA GLU A 9 36.06 -9.85 20.49
C GLU A 9 36.25 -8.43 19.93
N GLY A 10 37.53 -8.02 19.70
CA GLY A 10 37.82 -6.67 19.22
C GLY A 10 37.62 -5.61 20.29
N LEU A 11 37.03 -4.45 19.95
CA LEU A 11 36.75 -3.36 20.89
C LEU A 11 35.59 -3.73 21.82
N ILE A 12 35.84 -3.67 23.11
CA ILE A 12 34.84 -3.92 24.15
C ILE A 12 34.53 -2.61 24.88
N LEU A 13 33.27 -2.24 24.94
CA LEU A 13 32.75 -1.14 25.77
C LEU A 13 31.91 -1.74 26.89
N THR A 14 32.38 -1.63 28.14
CA THR A 14 31.61 -2.05 29.32
C THR A 14 31.35 -0.86 30.22
N GLY A 15 30.11 -0.69 30.62
CA GLY A 15 29.67 0.30 31.57
C GLY A 15 29.19 -0.34 32.88
N GLN A 16 29.14 0.46 33.94
CA GLN A 16 28.57 0.11 35.25
C GLN A 16 27.90 1.37 35.80
N GLY A 17 27.07 2.02 34.97
CA GLY A 17 26.27 3.16 35.38
C GLY A 17 25.08 2.73 36.25
N SER A 18 24.50 3.65 37.00
CA SER A 18 23.31 3.40 37.78
C SER A 18 22.01 3.45 36.93
N THR A 19 22.09 4.01 35.74
CA THR A 19 20.98 4.17 34.80
C THR A 19 21.28 3.52 33.48
N ASP A 20 22.45 3.82 32.90
CA ASP A 20 22.88 3.31 31.58
C ASP A 20 24.27 2.72 31.68
N ASP A 21 24.51 1.57 31.06
CA ASP A 21 25.82 0.93 30.96
C ASP A 21 26.63 1.54 29.81
N VAL A 22 25.98 1.85 28.68
CA VAL A 22 26.62 2.53 27.54
C VAL A 22 25.73 3.68 27.08
N THR A 23 26.34 4.84 26.85
CA THR A 23 25.65 6.02 26.30
C THR A 23 26.51 6.64 25.20
N ILE A 24 25.93 6.85 24.04
CA ILE A 24 26.51 7.62 22.93
C ILE A 24 25.72 8.92 22.78
N LYS A 25 26.43 10.04 22.83
CA LYS A 25 25.87 11.38 22.79
C LYS A 25 26.37 12.16 21.56
N ASN A 26 25.60 13.16 21.14
CA ASN A 26 26.01 14.14 20.15
C ASN A 26 26.83 15.28 20.82
N ASP A 27 27.25 16.26 20.05
CA ASP A 27 27.99 17.44 20.51
C ASP A 27 27.19 18.36 21.45
N ALA A 28 25.86 18.29 21.45
CA ALA A 28 24.99 19.01 22.36
C ALA A 28 24.68 18.22 23.66
N ASP A 29 25.44 17.18 23.95
CA ASP A 29 25.29 16.29 25.12
C ASP A 29 23.96 15.54 25.18
N THR A 30 23.24 15.44 24.04
CA THR A 30 22.01 14.67 23.95
C THR A 30 22.33 13.19 23.72
N THR A 31 21.77 12.31 24.53
CA THR A 31 21.90 10.86 24.33
C THR A 31 21.19 10.46 23.03
N VAL A 32 21.91 9.80 22.14
CA VAL A 32 21.40 9.30 20.84
C VAL A 32 21.19 7.81 20.89
N LEU A 33 22.10 7.06 21.51
CA LEU A 33 22.02 5.60 21.66
C LEU A 33 22.41 5.22 23.07
N GLN A 34 21.71 4.27 23.67
CA GLN A 34 22.07 3.74 25.00
C GLN A 34 21.81 2.24 25.14
N VAL A 35 22.49 1.65 26.13
CA VAL A 35 22.15 0.35 26.71
C VAL A 35 21.90 0.59 28.20
N ALA A 36 20.68 0.36 28.66
CA ALA A 36 20.30 0.56 30.04
C ALA A 36 21.02 -0.42 30.98
N THR A 37 21.25 -0.01 32.22
CA THR A 37 21.88 -0.87 33.22
C THR A 37 21.14 -2.18 33.42
N GLY A 38 21.84 -3.30 33.21
CA GLY A 38 21.23 -4.65 33.25
C GLY A 38 20.33 -4.98 32.06
N GLY A 39 20.20 -4.09 31.08
CA GLY A 39 19.48 -4.34 29.84
C GLY A 39 20.29 -5.14 28.82
N VAL A 40 19.60 -5.75 27.88
CA VAL A 40 20.19 -6.46 26.72
C VAL A 40 19.81 -5.82 25.38
N ASP A 41 19.01 -4.76 25.43
CA ASP A 41 18.51 -4.05 24.28
C ASP A 41 19.33 -2.80 23.98
N VAL A 42 19.39 -2.40 22.71
CA VAL A 42 19.92 -1.12 22.25
C VAL A 42 18.77 -0.17 21.99
N GLU A 43 18.77 0.97 22.64
CA GLU A 43 17.74 2.00 22.50
C GLU A 43 18.27 3.23 21.74
N ILE A 44 17.52 3.67 20.74
CA ILE A 44 17.71 4.96 20.08
C ILE A 44 16.85 5.98 20.80
N THR A 45 17.43 6.78 21.68
CA THR A 45 16.70 7.70 22.58
C THR A 45 16.32 9.03 21.92
N ALA A 46 17.10 9.46 20.92
CA ALA A 46 16.82 10.69 20.19
C ALA A 46 17.14 10.50 18.70
N GLY A 47 16.17 10.84 17.85
CA GLY A 47 16.30 10.69 16.39
C GLY A 47 15.79 9.34 15.88
N ASN A 48 16.21 9.00 14.69
CA ASN A 48 15.78 7.81 13.95
C ASN A 48 16.98 6.91 13.61
N LEU A 49 16.76 5.62 13.45
CA LEU A 49 17.71 4.74 12.77
C LEU A 49 17.56 4.95 11.26
N ILE A 50 18.58 5.54 10.62
CA ILE A 50 18.56 5.86 9.20
C ILE A 50 19.39 4.83 8.43
N MET A 51 18.74 4.11 7.51
CA MET A 51 19.41 3.29 6.50
C MET A 51 19.82 4.19 5.34
N GLY A 52 21.06 4.66 5.33
CA GLY A 52 21.56 5.68 4.40
C GLY A 52 21.79 5.21 2.95
N THR A 53 21.49 3.95 2.64
CA THR A 53 21.71 3.38 1.31
C THR A 53 20.49 2.57 0.90
N SER A 54 19.98 2.80 -0.32
CA SER A 54 18.89 2.03 -0.90
C SER A 54 19.19 0.53 -0.91
N GLY A 55 18.18 -0.31 -0.66
CA GLY A 55 18.32 -1.77 -0.58
C GLY A 55 19.07 -2.26 0.67
N LYS A 56 19.18 -1.41 1.71
CA LYS A 56 19.68 -1.77 3.04
C LYS A 56 18.58 -1.55 4.07
N GLY A 57 18.48 -2.44 5.06
CA GLY A 57 17.41 -2.42 6.03
C GLY A 57 17.72 -3.27 7.26
N ILE A 58 16.69 -3.79 7.89
CA ILE A 58 16.79 -4.72 9.02
C ILE A 58 16.73 -6.15 8.46
N ASP A 59 17.79 -6.92 8.70
CA ASP A 59 17.89 -8.31 8.23
C ASP A 59 17.44 -9.26 9.36
N PHE A 60 16.44 -10.09 9.07
CA PHE A 60 15.91 -11.13 9.95
C PHE A 60 16.42 -12.53 9.57
N GLY A 61 17.48 -12.63 8.78
CA GLY A 61 18.04 -13.87 8.24
C GLY A 61 18.50 -14.92 9.25
N ALA A 62 18.46 -14.61 10.56
CA ALA A 62 18.66 -15.59 11.63
C ALA A 62 17.38 -16.38 11.96
N THR A 63 16.23 -15.99 11.42
CA THR A 63 14.94 -16.66 11.64
C THR A 63 14.84 -17.87 10.71
N ALA A 64 14.27 -18.98 11.22
CA ALA A 64 14.03 -20.15 10.37
C ALA A 64 13.01 -19.81 9.27
N GLY A 65 13.35 -20.09 8.02
CA GLY A 65 12.47 -19.90 6.88
C GLY A 65 11.20 -20.77 6.92
N PRO A 66 10.31 -20.65 5.91
CA PRO A 66 9.04 -21.35 5.90
C PRO A 66 9.23 -22.87 5.87
N THR A 67 8.34 -23.60 6.54
CA THR A 67 8.36 -25.07 6.58
C THR A 67 8.00 -25.69 5.22
N ALA A 68 7.24 -24.97 4.41
CA ALA A 68 6.89 -25.31 3.03
C ALA A 68 6.99 -24.06 2.15
N GLY A 69 7.54 -24.23 0.96
CA GLY A 69 7.85 -23.12 0.05
C GLY A 69 9.31 -22.66 0.17
N SER A 70 9.62 -21.53 -0.42
CA SER A 70 10.95 -20.91 -0.39
C SER A 70 10.85 -19.46 0.07
N GLY A 71 11.66 -19.09 1.06
CA GLY A 71 11.89 -17.69 1.41
C GLY A 71 12.86 -17.07 0.40
N THR A 72 12.57 -15.89 -0.10
CA THR A 72 13.40 -15.18 -1.06
C THR A 72 14.18 -14.03 -0.44
N SER A 73 13.69 -13.48 0.65
CA SER A 73 14.35 -12.41 1.40
C SER A 73 13.77 -12.32 2.81
N GLU A 74 14.61 -11.98 3.76
CA GLU A 74 14.27 -11.67 5.16
C GLU A 74 14.73 -10.26 5.52
N LEU A 75 15.08 -9.47 4.51
CA LEU A 75 15.49 -8.07 4.64
C LEU A 75 14.27 -7.15 4.54
N LEU A 76 14.02 -6.37 5.60
CA LEU A 76 13.07 -5.26 5.58
C LEU A 76 13.83 -3.99 5.18
N ASP A 77 13.82 -3.65 3.91
CA ASP A 77 14.60 -2.56 3.30
C ASP A 77 13.78 -1.42 2.70
N ASP A 78 12.45 -1.58 2.68
CA ASP A 78 11.56 -0.62 2.05
C ASP A 78 10.28 -0.44 2.88
N TYR A 79 10.09 0.78 3.37
CA TYR A 79 8.84 1.25 3.96
C TYR A 79 8.51 2.62 3.38
N GLU A 80 7.33 2.74 2.84
CA GLU A 80 6.84 3.98 2.25
C GLU A 80 5.36 4.20 2.55
N GLU A 81 4.99 5.42 2.84
CA GLU A 81 3.59 5.82 2.97
C GLU A 81 3.37 7.18 2.29
N GLY A 82 2.17 7.37 1.79
CA GLY A 82 1.84 8.60 1.11
C GLY A 82 0.37 8.67 0.69
N THR A 83 0.10 9.65 -0.15
CA THR A 83 -1.22 9.87 -0.74
C THR A 83 -1.18 9.67 -2.25
N TRP A 84 -2.32 9.34 -2.83
CA TRP A 84 -2.51 9.18 -4.27
C TRP A 84 -3.88 9.69 -4.70
N THR A 85 -4.09 9.84 -6.00
CA THR A 85 -5.35 10.36 -6.53
C THR A 85 -6.01 9.30 -7.41
N PRO A 86 -6.97 8.53 -6.87
CA PRO A 86 -7.76 7.59 -7.65
C PRO A 86 -8.71 8.32 -8.58
N VAL A 87 -8.74 7.98 -9.87
CA VAL A 87 -9.64 8.58 -10.84
C VAL A 87 -10.36 7.50 -11.65
N TYR A 88 -11.64 7.74 -11.93
CA TYR A 88 -12.37 6.89 -12.88
C TYR A 88 -11.86 7.11 -14.29
N ALA A 89 -11.70 6.02 -15.03
CA ALA A 89 -11.35 6.01 -16.43
C ALA A 89 -12.07 4.88 -17.18
N SER A 90 -12.31 5.10 -18.47
CA SER A 90 -12.73 4.07 -19.43
C SER A 90 -12.19 4.43 -20.81
N THR A 91 -11.91 3.42 -21.63
CA THR A 91 -11.28 3.63 -22.92
C THR A 91 -12.13 4.49 -23.84
N GLY A 92 -11.55 5.59 -24.35
CA GLY A 92 -12.21 6.54 -25.24
C GLY A 92 -13.19 7.49 -24.54
N ALA A 93 -13.33 7.40 -23.22
CA ALA A 93 -14.22 8.26 -22.44
C ALA A 93 -13.48 9.45 -21.84
N THR A 94 -14.20 10.57 -21.73
CA THR A 94 -13.84 11.71 -20.90
C THR A 94 -14.74 11.67 -19.67
N ILE A 95 -14.16 11.38 -18.51
CA ILE A 95 -14.85 11.31 -17.22
C ILE A 95 -14.35 12.48 -16.36
N THR A 96 -15.27 13.37 -15.98
CA THR A 96 -14.95 14.43 -15.02
C THR A 96 -15.00 13.84 -13.61
N ASN A 97 -13.86 13.77 -12.94
CA ASN A 97 -13.80 13.28 -11.57
C ASN A 97 -14.27 14.36 -10.58
N GLY A 98 -14.95 13.95 -9.55
CA GLY A 98 -15.55 14.81 -8.54
C GLY A 98 -14.57 15.26 -7.46
N SER A 99 -15.04 16.13 -6.58
CA SER A 99 -14.23 16.67 -5.47
C SER A 99 -13.97 15.65 -4.36
N THR A 100 -14.72 14.57 -4.29
CA THR A 100 -14.55 13.50 -3.30
C THR A 100 -13.60 12.44 -3.87
N THR A 101 -12.34 12.83 -4.07
CA THR A 101 -11.33 11.99 -4.69
C THR A 101 -10.04 12.11 -3.91
N GLY A 102 -9.53 11.00 -3.42
CA GLY A 102 -8.29 10.95 -2.67
C GLY A 102 -8.02 9.58 -2.09
N GLY A 103 -6.79 9.31 -1.77
CA GLY A 103 -6.39 8.04 -1.18
C GLY A 103 -5.07 8.11 -0.45
N ALA A 104 -4.82 7.09 0.33
CA ALA A 104 -3.57 6.86 1.04
C ALA A 104 -3.04 5.47 0.70
N TYR A 105 -1.72 5.30 0.82
CA TYR A 105 -1.08 4.01 0.66
C TYR A 105 -0.03 3.77 1.74
N ARG A 106 0.27 2.50 1.97
CA ARG A 106 1.44 2.01 2.70
C ARG A 106 2.07 0.87 1.93
N LYS A 107 3.39 0.91 1.87
CA LYS A 107 4.23 -0.12 1.25
C LYS A 107 5.20 -0.66 2.27
N ILE A 108 5.30 -1.97 2.37
CA ILE A 108 6.28 -2.68 3.21
C ILE A 108 6.92 -3.77 2.32
N GLY A 109 8.16 -3.59 1.97
CA GLY A 109 8.78 -4.38 0.92
C GLY A 109 7.98 -4.25 -0.38
N SER A 110 7.57 -5.33 -0.99
CA SER A 110 6.71 -5.33 -2.19
C SER A 110 5.20 -5.27 -1.87
N LEU A 111 4.79 -5.43 -0.61
CA LEU A 111 3.37 -5.43 -0.24
C LEU A 111 2.84 -4.01 -0.16
N VAL A 112 1.86 -3.68 -0.98
CA VAL A 112 1.19 -2.38 -1.03
C VAL A 112 -0.26 -2.51 -0.60
N THR A 113 -0.67 -1.71 0.36
CA THR A 113 -2.07 -1.52 0.72
C THR A 113 -2.50 -0.11 0.34
N VAL A 114 -3.54 0.00 -0.47
CA VAL A 114 -4.18 1.27 -0.83
C VAL A 114 -5.59 1.33 -0.32
N GLN A 115 -6.02 2.53 0.06
CA GLN A 115 -7.41 2.86 0.33
C GLN A 115 -7.71 4.21 -0.31
N GLY A 116 -8.96 4.42 -0.71
CA GLY A 116 -9.32 5.66 -1.35
C GLY A 116 -10.81 5.82 -1.57
N SER A 117 -11.15 7.03 -2.01
CA SER A 117 -12.46 7.38 -2.51
C SER A 117 -12.34 8.04 -3.87
N THR A 118 -13.32 7.81 -4.74
CA THR A 118 -13.43 8.49 -6.02
C THR A 118 -14.89 8.72 -6.37
N SER A 119 -15.14 9.73 -7.18
CA SER A 119 -16.50 10.06 -7.63
C SER A 119 -16.45 10.69 -9.01
N THR A 120 -17.58 10.68 -9.73
CA THR A 120 -17.75 11.51 -10.91
C THR A 120 -18.28 12.89 -10.53
N GLY A 121 -17.88 13.95 -11.24
CA GLY A 121 -18.15 15.33 -10.88
C GLY A 121 -18.89 16.15 -11.93
N GLY A 122 -19.33 15.55 -13.02
CA GLY A 122 -20.01 16.26 -14.12
C GLY A 122 -20.40 15.30 -15.23
N ALA A 123 -20.81 15.91 -16.36
CA ALA A 123 -21.15 15.15 -17.56
C ALA A 123 -19.96 14.34 -18.06
N MET A 124 -20.25 13.14 -18.52
CA MET A 124 -19.31 12.26 -19.18
C MET A 124 -19.54 12.29 -20.68
N SER A 125 -18.49 12.10 -21.47
CA SER A 125 -18.60 12.10 -22.93
C SER A 125 -17.60 11.12 -23.57
N GLY A 126 -17.83 10.80 -24.83
CA GLY A 126 -17.05 9.79 -25.55
C GLY A 126 -17.40 8.39 -25.01
N GLY A 127 -16.46 7.56 -24.86
CA GLY A 127 -16.67 6.21 -24.34
C GLY A 127 -17.51 5.31 -25.25
N THR A 128 -17.38 4.03 -25.04
CA THR A 128 -18.20 3.02 -25.72
C THR A 128 -18.91 2.22 -24.63
N ALA A 129 -20.23 2.09 -24.75
CA ALA A 129 -21.00 1.16 -23.94
C ALA A 129 -20.34 -0.23 -23.95
N GLY A 130 -20.22 -0.83 -22.82
CA GLY A 130 -19.53 -2.10 -22.67
C GLY A 130 -18.01 -2.03 -22.43
N ASN A 131 -17.36 -0.89 -22.56
CA ASN A 131 -15.96 -0.75 -22.15
C ASN A 131 -15.86 -0.76 -20.62
N PRO A 132 -14.88 -1.51 -20.06
CA PRO A 132 -14.75 -1.60 -18.61
C PRO A 132 -14.33 -0.27 -17.98
N VAL A 133 -14.89 -0.01 -16.80
CA VAL A 133 -14.48 1.09 -15.92
C VAL A 133 -13.30 0.67 -15.08
N ARG A 134 -12.36 1.59 -14.90
CA ARG A 134 -11.15 1.41 -14.11
C ARG A 134 -11.00 2.54 -13.10
N ILE A 135 -10.30 2.27 -12.01
CA ILE A 135 -9.71 3.28 -11.15
C ILE A 135 -8.22 3.34 -11.50
N GLU A 136 -7.77 4.44 -12.05
CA GLU A 136 -6.38 4.68 -12.44
C GLU A 136 -5.63 5.46 -11.35
N GLY A 137 -4.28 5.50 -11.46
CA GLY A 137 -3.40 6.27 -10.60
C GLY A 137 -2.85 5.50 -9.41
N LEU A 138 -2.85 4.15 -9.43
CA LEU A 138 -2.17 3.38 -8.39
C LEU A 138 -0.74 3.89 -8.18
N PRO A 139 -0.26 3.99 -6.93
CA PRO A 139 1.07 4.53 -6.64
C PRO A 139 2.21 3.64 -7.15
N PHE A 140 1.97 2.34 -7.32
CA PHE A 140 2.95 1.38 -7.82
C PHE A 140 2.30 0.44 -8.82
N THR A 141 3.08 0.04 -9.83
CA THR A 141 2.68 -0.98 -10.79
C THR A 141 2.44 -2.31 -10.06
N VAL A 142 1.35 -2.97 -10.39
CA VAL A 142 1.07 -4.32 -9.87
C VAL A 142 2.06 -5.31 -10.48
N ASP A 143 2.59 -6.23 -9.68
CA ASP A 143 3.49 -7.29 -10.14
C ASP A 143 2.85 -8.11 -11.27
N ASP A 144 3.67 -8.60 -12.19
CA ASP A 144 3.22 -9.30 -13.40
C ASP A 144 2.91 -10.80 -13.18
N ASP A 145 3.14 -11.30 -11.96
CA ASP A 145 2.92 -12.72 -11.65
C ASP A 145 3.67 -13.68 -12.57
N THR A 146 4.92 -13.31 -12.91
CA THR A 146 5.79 -14.14 -13.79
C THR A 146 6.15 -15.49 -13.17
N SER A 147 5.94 -15.66 -11.87
CA SER A 147 6.12 -16.91 -11.15
C SER A 147 5.03 -17.97 -11.43
N GLY A 148 3.97 -17.62 -12.16
CA GLY A 148 2.88 -18.52 -12.52
C GLY A 148 1.88 -18.79 -11.39
N GLU A 149 1.85 -17.94 -10.38
CA GLU A 149 0.98 -18.12 -9.20
C GLU A 149 -0.46 -17.67 -9.43
N ASN A 150 -0.76 -17.05 -10.57
CA ASN A 150 -2.10 -16.58 -10.98
C ASN A 150 -2.80 -15.75 -9.89
N MET A 151 -2.04 -14.95 -9.13
CA MET A 151 -2.60 -14.12 -8.09
C MET A 151 -3.25 -12.88 -8.71
N ARG A 152 -4.56 -12.80 -8.58
CA ARG A 152 -5.32 -11.59 -8.91
C ARG A 152 -5.82 -10.96 -7.62
N PRO A 153 -5.10 -10.00 -7.04
CA PRO A 153 -5.53 -9.36 -5.81
C PRO A 153 -6.91 -8.75 -5.96
N THR A 154 -7.76 -8.99 -4.98
CA THR A 154 -9.10 -8.42 -4.92
C THR A 154 -9.28 -7.65 -3.62
N GLY A 155 -10.06 -6.59 -3.67
CA GLY A 155 -10.34 -5.73 -2.52
C GLY A 155 -11.82 -5.39 -2.43
N ASN A 156 -12.17 -4.70 -1.36
CA ASN A 156 -13.52 -4.24 -1.12
C ASN A 156 -13.80 -2.97 -1.91
N PHE A 157 -15.03 -2.84 -2.37
CA PHE A 157 -15.56 -1.65 -2.98
C PHE A 157 -16.96 -1.41 -2.42
N ASP A 158 -17.22 -0.21 -1.92
CA ASP A 158 -18.49 0.18 -1.37
C ASP A 158 -18.98 1.48 -2.01
N THR A 159 -20.28 1.54 -2.29
CA THR A 159 -20.94 2.71 -2.88
C THR A 159 -21.76 3.41 -1.82
N TRP A 160 -21.53 4.68 -1.63
CA TRP A 160 -22.19 5.45 -0.58
C TRP A 160 -23.42 6.19 -1.08
N ASN A 161 -24.56 5.98 -0.36
CA ASN A 161 -25.74 6.84 -0.34
C ASN A 161 -26.69 6.81 -1.56
N SER A 162 -27.98 6.81 -1.28
CA SER A 162 -29.09 6.87 -2.25
C SER A 162 -29.11 8.13 -3.16
N SER A 163 -28.34 9.15 -2.82
CA SER A 163 -28.18 10.37 -3.64
C SER A 163 -27.06 10.27 -4.67
N TYR A 164 -26.23 9.22 -4.60
CA TYR A 164 -25.07 8.99 -5.46
C TYR A 164 -25.26 7.67 -6.22
N GLN A 165 -26.25 7.63 -7.07
CA GLN A 165 -26.70 6.40 -7.73
C GLN A 165 -25.78 6.00 -8.88
N TRP A 166 -25.63 4.72 -9.05
CA TRP A 166 -25.17 4.05 -10.26
C TRP A 166 -26.34 3.90 -11.23
N ALA A 167 -26.07 3.77 -12.53
CA ALA A 167 -27.10 3.86 -13.56
C ALA A 167 -28.18 2.77 -13.48
N GLU A 168 -27.82 1.58 -13.00
CA GLU A 168 -28.73 0.44 -12.93
C GLU A 168 -28.89 -0.07 -11.50
N ASP A 169 -30.14 -0.36 -11.12
CA ASP A 169 -30.45 -1.00 -9.84
C ASP A 169 -29.99 -2.47 -9.87
N GLY A 170 -29.03 -2.80 -9.02
CA GLY A 170 -28.55 -4.17 -8.82
C GLY A 170 -27.13 -4.43 -9.35
N ASP A 171 -26.62 -3.59 -10.24
CA ASP A 171 -25.30 -3.74 -10.87
C ASP A 171 -24.21 -2.88 -10.21
N GLN A 172 -24.38 -2.63 -8.92
CA GLN A 172 -23.41 -1.83 -8.17
C GLN A 172 -22.11 -2.60 -7.96
N PRO A 173 -20.95 -2.00 -8.29
CA PRO A 173 -19.67 -2.62 -8.01
C PRO A 173 -19.51 -2.93 -6.53
N SER A 174 -18.97 -4.08 -6.23
CA SER A 174 -18.71 -4.54 -4.87
C SER A 174 -17.28 -5.02 -4.67
N VAL A 175 -16.53 -5.14 -5.75
CA VAL A 175 -15.15 -5.65 -5.74
C VAL A 175 -14.27 -4.81 -6.65
N VAL A 176 -13.09 -4.45 -6.18
CA VAL A 176 -11.96 -4.02 -7.01
C VAL A 176 -10.98 -5.17 -7.20
N SER A 177 -10.29 -5.18 -8.33
CA SER A 177 -9.21 -6.13 -8.56
C SER A 177 -8.03 -5.47 -9.25
N ALA A 178 -6.84 -5.74 -8.76
CA ALA A 178 -5.60 -5.32 -9.40
C ALA A 178 -5.36 -6.13 -10.69
N VAL A 179 -4.65 -5.53 -11.61
CA VAL A 179 -4.30 -6.13 -12.91
C VAL A 179 -2.80 -6.12 -13.06
N ASN A 180 -2.23 -7.27 -13.32
CA ASN A 180 -0.79 -7.48 -13.48
C ASN A 180 -0.19 -6.51 -14.51
N ASN A 181 0.98 -5.97 -14.23
CA ASN A 181 1.70 -4.98 -15.03
C ASN A 181 0.94 -3.67 -15.26
N GLN A 182 -0.07 -3.37 -14.44
CA GLN A 182 -0.88 -2.16 -14.60
C GLN A 182 -0.85 -1.29 -13.34
N VAL A 183 -1.22 -0.02 -13.54
CA VAL A 183 -1.37 0.99 -12.49
C VAL A 183 -2.83 1.36 -12.27
N TYR A 184 -3.73 0.38 -12.45
CA TYR A 184 -5.16 0.57 -12.28
C TYR A 184 -5.86 -0.67 -11.72
N LEU A 185 -7.07 -0.45 -11.24
CA LEU A 185 -7.99 -1.47 -10.71
C LEU A 185 -9.20 -1.58 -11.62
N TYR A 186 -9.66 -2.79 -11.90
CA TYR A 186 -10.99 -3.02 -12.45
C TYR A 186 -12.04 -3.04 -11.33
N LEU A 187 -13.21 -2.54 -11.66
CA LEU A 187 -14.41 -2.65 -10.84
C LEU A 187 -15.28 -3.80 -11.37
N SER A 188 -15.93 -4.50 -10.47
CA SER A 188 -16.81 -5.58 -10.84
C SER A 188 -17.91 -5.81 -9.81
N TYR A 189 -19.00 -6.40 -10.25
CA TYR A 189 -20.11 -6.85 -9.42
C TYR A 189 -20.42 -8.33 -9.69
N ARG A 190 -21.28 -8.92 -8.85
CA ARG A 190 -21.85 -10.24 -9.13
C ARG A 190 -23.21 -10.07 -9.75
N ASP A 191 -23.38 -10.62 -10.92
CA ASP A 191 -24.70 -10.75 -11.53
C ASP A 191 -25.63 -11.55 -10.63
N ALA A 192 -26.84 -11.01 -10.42
CA ALA A 192 -27.85 -11.62 -9.56
C ALA A 192 -28.43 -12.91 -10.14
N VAL A 193 -28.44 -13.04 -11.47
CA VAL A 193 -29.00 -14.16 -12.20
C VAL A 193 -27.98 -15.28 -12.40
N ASP A 194 -26.87 -14.96 -13.02
CA ASP A 194 -25.86 -15.93 -13.45
C ASP A 194 -24.79 -16.20 -12.38
N LYS A 195 -24.70 -15.37 -11.34
CA LYS A 195 -23.81 -15.51 -10.18
C LYS A 195 -22.32 -15.49 -10.49
N TYR A 196 -21.92 -15.12 -11.68
CA TYR A 196 -20.52 -14.88 -12.00
C TYR A 196 -20.16 -13.39 -11.91
N ARG A 197 -18.89 -13.11 -11.94
CA ARG A 197 -18.37 -11.75 -11.84
C ARG A 197 -18.40 -11.08 -13.21
N ILE A 198 -18.94 -9.87 -13.26
CA ILE A 198 -18.99 -9.01 -14.45
C ILE A 198 -18.19 -7.75 -14.16
N ASP A 199 -17.36 -7.30 -15.09
CA ASP A 199 -16.67 -6.02 -14.98
C ASP A 199 -17.68 -4.87 -15.19
N THR A 200 -17.64 -3.88 -14.32
CA THR A 200 -18.44 -2.66 -14.45
C THR A 200 -18.09 -1.94 -15.74
N ARG A 201 -19.09 -1.52 -16.48
CA ARG A 201 -18.96 -0.92 -17.81
C ARG A 201 -19.18 0.60 -17.75
N PHE A 202 -18.79 1.29 -18.81
CA PHE A 202 -18.98 2.73 -18.91
C PHE A 202 -20.45 3.16 -18.85
N ASP A 203 -21.33 2.38 -19.43
CA ASP A 203 -22.79 2.59 -19.39
C ASP A 203 -23.42 2.34 -18.01
N ASP A 204 -22.73 1.64 -17.10
CA ASP A 204 -23.17 1.47 -15.72
C ASP A 204 -22.88 2.73 -14.87
N LEU A 205 -22.04 3.66 -15.35
CA LEU A 205 -21.81 4.94 -14.69
C LEU A 205 -22.98 5.89 -14.96
N GLN A 206 -23.52 6.46 -13.92
CA GLN A 206 -24.56 7.47 -14.08
C GLN A 206 -23.96 8.79 -14.58
N ASP A 207 -24.38 9.21 -15.79
CA ASP A 207 -24.14 10.54 -16.30
C ASP A 207 -25.01 11.56 -15.56
N SER A 208 -24.41 12.64 -15.10
CA SER A 208 -25.14 13.64 -14.32
C SER A 208 -24.45 15.00 -14.36
N SER A 209 -25.27 16.02 -14.55
CA SER A 209 -24.88 17.41 -14.36
C SER A 209 -24.74 17.82 -12.88
N SER A 210 -25.10 16.95 -11.95
CA SER A 210 -25.03 17.17 -10.51
C SER A 210 -23.84 16.44 -9.90
N ASN A 211 -23.10 17.10 -9.06
CA ASN A 211 -21.88 16.58 -8.42
C ASN A 211 -22.10 16.37 -6.91
N PRO A 212 -21.53 15.34 -6.27
CA PRO A 212 -20.82 14.20 -6.86
C PRO A 212 -21.77 13.04 -7.21
N ARG A 213 -21.35 12.18 -8.14
CA ARG A 213 -22.06 10.95 -8.53
C ARG A 213 -21.10 9.77 -8.51
N ASN A 214 -21.62 8.55 -8.59
CA ASN A 214 -20.85 7.31 -8.58
C ASN A 214 -19.74 7.35 -7.49
N LEU A 215 -20.09 7.85 -6.29
CA LEU A 215 -19.16 7.93 -5.17
C LEU A 215 -18.91 6.54 -4.64
N ALA A 216 -17.65 6.23 -4.47
CA ALA A 216 -17.19 4.95 -3.96
C ALA A 216 -16.05 5.10 -2.97
N TYR A 217 -15.98 4.14 -2.07
CA TYR A 217 -14.87 3.89 -1.16
C TYR A 217 -14.32 2.50 -1.42
N PHE A 218 -13.02 2.34 -1.38
CA PHE A 218 -12.40 1.04 -1.64
C PHE A 218 -11.10 0.86 -0.88
N SER A 219 -10.71 -0.40 -0.72
CA SER A 219 -9.39 -0.78 -0.24
C SER A 219 -8.94 -2.07 -0.90
N ILE A 220 -7.65 -2.18 -1.17
CA ILE A 220 -7.04 -3.38 -1.73
C ILE A 220 -5.58 -3.49 -1.29
N THR A 221 -5.11 -4.73 -1.15
CA THR A 221 -3.69 -5.04 -0.96
C THR A 221 -3.20 -5.85 -2.16
N TYR A 222 -2.03 -5.48 -2.68
CA TYR A 222 -1.41 -6.15 -3.84
C TYR A 222 0.11 -6.17 -3.69
N ILE A 223 0.77 -6.98 -4.52
CA ILE A 223 2.23 -6.98 -4.65
C ILE A 223 2.62 -5.99 -5.75
N ALA A 224 3.56 -5.12 -5.45
CA ALA A 224 4.13 -4.19 -6.42
C ALA A 224 5.28 -4.85 -7.19
N ALA A 225 5.41 -4.50 -8.46
CA ALA A 225 6.59 -4.83 -9.25
C ALA A 225 7.84 -4.19 -8.63
N THR A 226 8.91 -4.95 -8.58
CA THR A 226 10.23 -4.55 -8.05
C THR A 226 11.09 -3.89 -9.14
#